data_cde14bd97c193325af8ded801b21932c
#
_entry.id   cde14bd97c193325af8ded801b21932c
#
_cell.length_a   1.000
_cell.length_b   1.000
_cell.length_c   1.000
_cell.angle_alpha   90.00
_cell.angle_beta   90.00
_cell.angle_gamma   90.00
#
_symmetry.space_group_name_H-M   'P 1'
#
loop_
_entity.id
_entity.type
_entity.pdbx_description
1 polymer ?
#
loop_
_entity_poly.entity_id
_entity_poly.type
_entity_poly.pdbx_seq_one_letter_code
_entity_poly.pdbx_strand_id
1 'polypeptide(L)'
;MRRLVTGGAGCIGSDLAAALAARGDEVVVLDNLSSGKIEHLAGLLDRPGFRLIEGDLSDTAMVDAAMEGVEMVYHLAANPDVKFTPGEPTDKDLTQNTLCTYNVLEAMRRRGISKLAFSSTSAVYGIAASLPIPEDAPFPRPISLYGATKLACEGLISSFQHLFGMQAWIFRFANVVGPKVRRKGRTVIGDFIHRLRQDPTRLMILGDGNQAKSYLLSEECVAAMLFAVERAQEPLNIFNLGCDDWLSVHAIADMVVEAMGLEGVRYEFTGGEGGWPGDVPRFLLDVGRINRLGWKARHNSREAVGLAIEASLAARPAEARTGTACRP
;
A
#
# COMPACT_ATOMS: atom_id res chain seq x y z
N MET A 1 -24.34 -1.67 -4.92
CA MET A 1 -23.65 -2.97 -4.90
C MET A 1 -22.96 -3.16 -3.55
N ARG A 2 -22.84 -4.40 -3.05
CA ARG A 2 -22.10 -4.64 -1.79
C ARG A 2 -20.66 -5.03 -2.09
N ARG A 3 -19.70 -4.27 -1.51
CA ARG A 3 -18.26 -4.43 -1.71
C ARG A 3 -17.60 -4.83 -0.40
N LEU A 4 -16.70 -5.81 -0.44
CA LEU A 4 -15.82 -6.11 0.69
C LEU A 4 -14.45 -5.46 0.44
N VAL A 5 -13.95 -4.72 1.44
CA VAL A 5 -12.60 -4.18 1.44
C VAL A 5 -11.85 -4.81 2.62
N THR A 6 -10.95 -5.75 2.34
CA THR A 6 -10.04 -6.27 3.37
C THR A 6 -8.88 -5.31 3.55
N GLY A 7 -8.43 -5.10 4.79
CA GLY A 7 -7.44 -4.07 5.09
C GLY A 7 -7.99 -2.64 4.94
N GLY A 8 -9.32 -2.49 5.10
CA GLY A 8 -10.01 -1.23 4.87
C GLY A 8 -9.76 -0.14 5.91
N ALA A 9 -9.18 -0.47 7.07
CA ALA A 9 -8.71 0.52 8.05
C ALA A 9 -7.27 0.99 7.78
N GLY A 10 -6.59 0.40 6.79
CA GLY A 10 -5.28 0.85 6.30
C GLY A 10 -5.37 2.18 5.55
N CYS A 11 -4.21 2.70 5.14
CA CYS A 11 -4.12 3.99 4.44
C CYS A 11 -4.91 3.99 3.12
N ILE A 12 -4.55 3.10 2.19
CA ILE A 12 -5.20 3.00 0.87
C ILE A 12 -6.61 2.44 1.01
N GLY A 13 -6.80 1.42 1.88
CA GLY A 13 -8.09 0.76 2.08
C GLY A 13 -9.18 1.71 2.59
N SER A 14 -8.85 2.64 3.48
CA SER A 14 -9.81 3.62 3.99
C SER A 14 -10.17 4.70 2.96
N ASP A 15 -9.24 5.08 2.08
CA ASP A 15 -9.54 5.98 0.97
C ASP A 15 -10.43 5.28 -0.06
N LEU A 16 -10.17 3.99 -0.34
CA LEU A 16 -11.01 3.18 -1.20
C LEU A 16 -12.43 2.97 -0.62
N ALA A 17 -12.53 2.63 0.67
CA ALA A 17 -13.83 2.48 1.33
C ALA A 17 -14.65 3.77 1.27
N ALA A 18 -14.02 4.92 1.48
CA ALA A 18 -14.67 6.22 1.36
C ALA A 18 -15.13 6.51 -0.08
N ALA A 19 -14.29 6.21 -1.07
CA ALA A 19 -14.63 6.42 -2.47
C ALA A 19 -15.79 5.52 -2.94
N LEU A 20 -15.80 4.24 -2.54
CA LEU A 20 -16.90 3.32 -2.83
C LEU A 20 -18.21 3.77 -2.16
N ALA A 21 -18.15 4.14 -0.88
CA ALA A 21 -19.30 4.65 -0.17
C ALA A 21 -19.84 5.95 -0.80
N ALA A 22 -18.97 6.86 -1.27
CA ALA A 22 -19.37 8.08 -1.96
C ALA A 22 -20.10 7.80 -3.29
N ARG A 23 -19.82 6.65 -3.93
CA ARG A 23 -20.50 6.17 -5.15
C ARG A 23 -21.86 5.49 -4.85
N GLY A 24 -22.24 5.36 -3.58
CA GLY A 24 -23.49 4.72 -3.17
C GLY A 24 -23.38 3.19 -3.03
N ASP A 25 -22.19 2.63 -3.01
CA ASP A 25 -22.00 1.21 -2.70
C ASP A 25 -22.22 0.95 -1.20
N GLU A 26 -22.73 -0.23 -0.85
CA GLU A 26 -22.64 -0.78 0.49
C GLU A 26 -21.21 -1.31 0.69
N VAL A 27 -20.55 -0.87 1.75
CA VAL A 27 -19.14 -1.20 2.00
C VAL A 27 -18.99 -1.98 3.29
N VAL A 28 -18.49 -3.20 3.18
CA VAL A 28 -18.02 -4.00 4.31
C VAL A 28 -16.51 -3.90 4.39
N VAL A 29 -15.98 -3.52 5.53
CA VAL A 29 -14.54 -3.53 5.82
C VAL A 29 -14.24 -4.69 6.76
N LEU A 30 -13.24 -5.53 6.41
CA LEU A 30 -12.66 -6.54 7.29
C LEU A 30 -11.21 -6.16 7.57
N ASP A 31 -10.87 -5.88 8.84
CA ASP A 31 -9.54 -5.45 9.25
C ASP A 31 -9.26 -5.91 10.69
N ASN A 32 -8.07 -6.42 10.99
CA ASN A 32 -7.68 -6.83 12.33
C ASN A 32 -7.07 -5.68 13.16
N LEU A 33 -7.03 -4.48 12.61
CA LEU A 33 -6.49 -3.25 13.20
C LEU A 33 -5.02 -3.35 13.66
N SER A 34 -4.30 -4.39 13.25
CA SER A 34 -2.87 -4.58 13.61
C SER A 34 -1.98 -3.47 13.06
N SER A 35 -2.36 -2.88 11.94
CA SER A 35 -1.66 -1.77 11.30
C SER A 35 -2.61 -0.67 10.83
N GLY A 36 -3.85 -1.01 10.53
CA GLY A 36 -4.94 -0.08 10.26
C GLY A 36 -5.35 0.67 11.52
N LYS A 37 -6.11 1.75 11.34
CA LYS A 37 -6.62 2.58 12.44
C LYS A 37 -8.09 2.88 12.22
N ILE A 38 -8.88 2.72 13.26
CA ILE A 38 -10.33 3.00 13.21
C ILE A 38 -10.61 4.47 12.87
N GLU A 39 -9.70 5.37 13.28
CA GLU A 39 -9.81 6.80 12.99
C GLU A 39 -9.77 7.11 11.48
N HIS A 40 -9.16 6.24 10.67
CA HIS A 40 -9.19 6.38 9.21
C HIS A 40 -10.59 6.18 8.63
N LEU A 41 -11.47 5.51 9.36
CA LEU A 41 -12.85 5.21 8.98
C LEU A 41 -13.87 6.11 9.68
N ALA A 42 -13.45 7.08 10.51
CA ALA A 42 -14.35 7.87 11.34
C ALA A 42 -15.51 8.52 10.56
N GLY A 43 -15.27 8.99 9.33
CA GLY A 43 -16.30 9.57 8.47
C GLY A 43 -17.27 8.55 7.85
N LEU A 44 -17.07 7.25 8.10
CA LEU A 44 -17.88 6.16 7.53
C LEU A 44 -18.67 5.37 8.58
N LEU A 45 -18.22 5.37 9.86
CA LEU A 45 -18.75 4.48 10.89
C LEU A 45 -20.27 4.60 11.09
N ASP A 46 -20.79 5.81 11.02
CA ASP A 46 -22.23 6.08 11.19
C ASP A 46 -23.00 6.14 9.86
N ARG A 47 -22.34 5.84 8.74
CA ARG A 47 -22.96 5.94 7.42
C ARG A 47 -23.84 4.72 7.15
N PRO A 48 -25.11 4.90 6.73
CA PRO A 48 -25.94 3.80 6.25
C PRO A 48 -25.27 3.03 5.13
N GLY A 49 -25.28 1.69 5.21
CA GLY A 49 -24.62 0.83 4.22
C GLY A 49 -23.11 0.63 4.44
N PHE A 50 -22.54 1.16 5.52
CA PHE A 50 -21.16 0.87 5.93
C PHE A 50 -21.15 -0.10 7.13
N ARG A 51 -20.24 -1.07 7.09
CA ARG A 51 -20.02 -2.02 8.19
C ARG A 51 -18.54 -2.30 8.37
N LEU A 52 -18.04 -2.11 9.59
CA LEU A 52 -16.72 -2.58 10.01
C LEU A 52 -16.84 -3.92 10.73
N ILE A 53 -16.05 -4.89 10.31
CA ILE A 53 -15.83 -6.17 10.98
C ILE A 53 -14.38 -6.18 11.45
N GLU A 54 -14.16 -6.15 12.75
CA GLU A 54 -12.85 -6.36 13.34
C GLU A 54 -12.54 -7.85 13.34
N GLY A 55 -11.53 -8.27 12.57
CA GLY A 55 -11.19 -9.68 12.42
C GLY A 55 -10.00 -9.95 11.54
N ASP A 56 -9.46 -11.15 11.70
CA ASP A 56 -8.25 -11.60 11.01
C ASP A 56 -8.59 -12.53 9.83
N LEU A 57 -7.89 -12.37 8.72
CA LEU A 57 -8.05 -13.21 7.53
C LEU A 57 -7.53 -14.65 7.71
N SER A 58 -6.83 -14.94 8.79
CA SER A 58 -6.48 -16.31 9.18
C SER A 58 -7.69 -17.08 9.73
N ASP A 59 -8.72 -16.39 10.23
CA ASP A 59 -9.99 -16.97 10.65
C ASP A 59 -10.92 -17.15 9.44
N THR A 60 -10.94 -18.35 8.89
CA THR A 60 -11.73 -18.68 7.70
C THR A 60 -13.24 -18.54 7.90
N ALA A 61 -13.74 -18.72 9.11
CA ALA A 61 -15.17 -18.54 9.43
C ALA A 61 -15.55 -17.05 9.39
N MET A 62 -14.68 -16.19 9.91
CA MET A 62 -14.86 -14.74 9.86
C MET A 62 -14.77 -14.20 8.43
N VAL A 63 -13.81 -14.69 7.64
CA VAL A 63 -13.70 -14.34 6.21
C VAL A 63 -14.98 -14.73 5.47
N ASP A 64 -15.50 -15.92 5.70
CA ASP A 64 -16.72 -16.41 5.07
C ASP A 64 -17.95 -15.56 5.47
N ALA A 65 -18.08 -15.20 6.76
CA ALA A 65 -19.14 -14.34 7.25
C ALA A 65 -19.09 -12.91 6.68
N ALA A 66 -17.88 -12.37 6.49
CA ALA A 66 -17.69 -11.04 5.89
C ALA A 66 -18.12 -10.98 4.42
N MET A 67 -18.18 -12.11 3.74
CA MET A 67 -18.57 -12.21 2.31
C MET A 67 -20.06 -12.33 2.06
N GLU A 68 -20.90 -12.31 3.10
CA GLU A 68 -22.35 -12.42 2.93
C GLU A 68 -22.92 -11.29 2.06
N GLY A 69 -23.53 -11.65 0.92
CA GLY A 69 -24.12 -10.73 -0.05
C GLY A 69 -23.12 -9.85 -0.82
N VAL A 70 -21.81 -10.11 -0.71
CA VAL A 70 -20.75 -9.37 -1.41
C VAL A 70 -20.76 -9.77 -2.89
N GLU A 71 -20.63 -8.76 -3.77
CA GLU A 71 -20.56 -8.94 -5.22
C GLU A 71 -19.14 -8.81 -5.78
N MET A 72 -18.26 -8.10 -5.04
CA MET A 72 -16.85 -7.93 -5.42
C MET A 72 -16.00 -7.71 -4.18
N VAL A 73 -14.78 -8.25 -4.20
CA VAL A 73 -13.77 -8.10 -3.14
C VAL A 73 -12.64 -7.19 -3.61
N TYR A 74 -12.29 -6.20 -2.78
CA TYR A 74 -11.06 -5.45 -2.86
C TYR A 74 -10.13 -5.94 -1.76
N HIS A 75 -9.11 -6.71 -2.13
CA HIS A 75 -8.21 -7.35 -1.18
C HIS A 75 -6.92 -6.52 -1.03
N LEU A 76 -6.90 -5.67 0.02
CA LEU A 76 -5.77 -4.79 0.34
C LEU A 76 -5.06 -5.19 1.65
N ALA A 77 -5.64 -6.10 2.43
CA ALA A 77 -4.98 -6.59 3.64
C ALA A 77 -3.68 -7.32 3.30
N ALA A 78 -2.62 -6.96 4.01
CA ALA A 78 -1.30 -7.57 3.90
C ALA A 78 -0.44 -7.16 5.10
N ASN A 79 0.64 -7.90 5.38
CA ASN A 79 1.73 -7.33 6.15
C ASN A 79 2.34 -6.17 5.32
N PRO A 80 2.33 -4.93 5.82
CA PRO A 80 2.82 -3.79 5.06
C PRO A 80 4.33 -3.56 5.19
N ASP A 81 5.04 -4.38 5.98
CA ASP A 81 6.45 -4.21 6.27
C ASP A 81 7.30 -4.91 5.21
N VAL A 82 7.86 -4.12 4.30
CA VAL A 82 8.79 -4.63 3.27
C VAL A 82 10.17 -4.92 3.86
N LYS A 83 10.54 -4.17 4.91
CA LYS A 83 11.84 -4.29 5.57
C LYS A 83 11.86 -5.48 6.52
N PHE A 84 12.72 -6.44 6.25
CA PHE A 84 13.02 -7.52 7.18
C PHE A 84 13.89 -7.00 8.34
N THR A 85 13.47 -7.29 9.57
CA THR A 85 14.26 -6.99 10.77
C THR A 85 14.90 -8.29 11.28
N PRO A 86 16.23 -8.35 11.45
CA PRO A 86 16.89 -9.55 11.99
C PRO A 86 16.27 -9.98 13.32
N GLY A 87 15.92 -11.27 13.41
CA GLY A 87 15.24 -11.85 14.59
C GLY A 87 13.71 -11.90 14.49
N GLU A 88 13.09 -11.27 13.48
CA GLU A 88 11.67 -11.49 13.21
C GLU A 88 11.43 -12.86 12.55
N PRO A 89 10.24 -13.49 12.79
CA PRO A 89 9.84 -14.70 12.08
C PRO A 89 9.79 -14.50 10.57
N THR A 90 10.36 -15.40 9.79
CA THR A 90 10.40 -15.33 8.32
C THR A 90 9.08 -15.76 7.67
N ASP A 91 8.19 -16.42 8.39
CA ASP A 91 6.88 -16.89 7.95
C ASP A 91 5.76 -15.85 8.06
N LYS A 92 6.04 -14.67 8.64
CA LYS A 92 5.07 -13.59 8.81
C LYS A 92 4.43 -13.18 7.49
N ASP A 93 5.24 -12.96 6.45
CA ASP A 93 4.74 -12.61 5.12
C ASP A 93 4.00 -13.78 4.46
N LEU A 94 4.47 -15.01 4.67
CA LEU A 94 3.80 -16.20 4.15
C LEU A 94 2.39 -16.34 4.73
N THR A 95 2.26 -16.19 6.03
CA THR A 95 0.97 -16.32 6.74
C THR A 95 0.04 -15.16 6.46
N GLN A 96 0.52 -13.91 6.61
CA GLN A 96 -0.32 -12.73 6.50
C GLN A 96 -0.63 -12.29 5.05
N ASN A 97 0.22 -12.66 4.08
CA ASN A 97 -0.02 -12.35 2.68
C ASN A 97 -0.58 -13.57 1.93
N THR A 98 0.21 -14.66 1.83
CA THR A 98 -0.13 -15.76 0.94
C THR A 98 -1.30 -16.60 1.46
N LEU A 99 -1.25 -17.05 2.72
CA LEU A 99 -2.34 -17.86 3.29
C LEU A 99 -3.63 -17.05 3.45
N CYS A 100 -3.54 -15.80 3.87
CA CYS A 100 -4.71 -14.92 3.97
C CYS A 100 -5.33 -14.66 2.58
N THR A 101 -4.53 -14.47 1.52
CA THR A 101 -5.04 -14.36 0.15
C THR A 101 -5.73 -15.64 -0.29
N TYR A 102 -5.14 -16.82 0.01
CA TYR A 102 -5.79 -18.10 -0.27
C TYR A 102 -7.14 -18.23 0.45
N ASN A 103 -7.23 -17.87 1.72
CA ASN A 103 -8.49 -17.91 2.48
C ASN A 103 -9.57 -17.02 1.85
N VAL A 104 -9.20 -15.82 1.38
CA VAL A 104 -10.10 -14.91 0.67
C VAL A 104 -10.59 -15.55 -0.64
N LEU A 105 -9.69 -16.07 -1.46
CA LEU A 105 -10.02 -16.71 -2.74
C LEU A 105 -10.93 -17.93 -2.56
N GLU A 106 -10.64 -18.77 -1.57
CA GLU A 106 -11.43 -19.96 -1.28
C GLU A 106 -12.83 -19.63 -0.75
N ALA A 107 -12.96 -18.59 0.09
CA ALA A 107 -14.26 -18.11 0.54
C ALA A 107 -15.06 -17.50 -0.63
N MET A 108 -14.43 -16.73 -1.50
CA MET A 108 -15.03 -16.22 -2.74
C MET A 108 -15.59 -17.35 -3.60
N ARG A 109 -14.77 -18.40 -3.83
CA ARG A 109 -15.17 -19.57 -4.61
C ARG A 109 -16.40 -20.26 -4.02
N ARG A 110 -16.41 -20.50 -2.69
CA ARG A 110 -17.55 -21.13 -2.00
C ARG A 110 -18.82 -20.31 -2.08
N ARG A 111 -18.71 -18.97 -2.05
CA ARG A 111 -19.83 -18.02 -2.09
C ARG A 111 -20.23 -17.61 -3.51
N GLY A 112 -19.56 -18.10 -4.55
CA GLY A 112 -19.84 -17.71 -5.94
C GLY A 112 -19.49 -16.27 -6.29
N ILE A 113 -18.61 -15.63 -5.52
CA ILE A 113 -18.13 -14.27 -5.78
C ILE A 113 -17.03 -14.35 -6.83
N SER A 114 -17.23 -13.71 -7.98
CA SER A 114 -16.35 -13.86 -9.14
C SER A 114 -15.41 -12.68 -9.41
N LYS A 115 -15.49 -11.57 -8.66
CA LYS A 115 -14.73 -10.35 -8.95
C LYS A 115 -13.78 -9.98 -7.82
N LEU A 116 -12.48 -9.88 -8.15
CA LEU A 116 -11.41 -9.54 -7.21
C LEU A 116 -10.54 -8.40 -7.73
N ALA A 117 -10.34 -7.35 -6.94
CA ALA A 117 -9.28 -6.37 -7.11
C ALA A 117 -8.21 -6.59 -6.03
N PHE A 118 -6.96 -6.73 -6.41
CA PHE A 118 -5.85 -7.09 -5.51
C PHE A 118 -4.74 -6.05 -5.51
N SER A 119 -4.31 -5.63 -4.32
CA SER A 119 -3.14 -4.78 -4.14
C SER A 119 -1.85 -5.60 -4.19
N SER A 120 -1.15 -5.55 -5.30
CA SER A 120 0.21 -6.04 -5.45
C SER A 120 1.22 -4.89 -5.30
N THR A 121 2.45 -5.09 -5.69
CA THR A 121 3.56 -4.20 -5.41
C THR A 121 4.63 -4.25 -6.50
N SER A 122 5.37 -3.15 -6.70
CA SER A 122 6.60 -3.13 -7.51
C SER A 122 7.69 -4.09 -6.99
N ALA A 123 7.65 -4.46 -5.71
CA ALA A 123 8.62 -5.37 -5.12
C ALA A 123 8.59 -6.79 -5.73
N VAL A 124 7.52 -7.17 -6.45
CA VAL A 124 7.45 -8.45 -7.18
C VAL A 124 8.50 -8.55 -8.28
N TYR A 125 8.92 -7.44 -8.85
CA TYR A 125 9.91 -7.42 -9.93
C TYR A 125 11.35 -7.67 -9.45
N GLY A 126 11.66 -7.35 -8.19
CA GLY A 126 13.02 -7.36 -7.69
C GLY A 126 13.90 -6.30 -8.38
N ILE A 127 15.16 -6.64 -8.62
CA ILE A 127 16.10 -5.79 -9.37
C ILE A 127 15.87 -6.05 -10.86
N ALA A 128 15.25 -5.09 -11.53
CA ALA A 128 14.93 -5.20 -12.95
C ALA A 128 16.16 -4.98 -13.84
N ALA A 129 16.21 -5.68 -14.97
CA ALA A 129 17.27 -5.53 -15.95
C ALA A 129 17.18 -4.21 -16.74
N SER A 130 15.99 -3.62 -16.85
CA SER A 130 15.73 -2.38 -17.57
C SER A 130 14.64 -1.55 -16.89
N LEU A 131 14.69 -0.25 -17.10
CA LEU A 131 13.68 0.71 -16.62
C LEU A 131 13.19 1.55 -17.81
N PRO A 132 11.90 1.92 -17.84
CA PRO A 132 10.84 1.54 -16.92
C PRO A 132 10.44 0.07 -17.05
N ILE A 133 9.87 -0.52 -15.96
CA ILE A 133 9.52 -1.95 -15.87
C ILE A 133 8.08 -2.16 -16.36
N PRO A 134 7.85 -2.91 -17.46
CA PRO A 134 6.50 -3.21 -17.94
C PRO A 134 5.84 -4.34 -17.12
N GLU A 135 4.51 -4.46 -17.22
CA GLU A 135 3.75 -5.49 -16.50
C GLU A 135 4.09 -6.93 -16.92
N ASP A 136 4.57 -7.11 -18.14
CA ASP A 136 5.01 -8.38 -18.72
C ASP A 136 6.52 -8.62 -18.65
N ALA A 137 7.22 -7.88 -17.78
CA ALA A 137 8.64 -8.08 -17.51
C ALA A 137 8.93 -9.56 -17.22
N PRO A 138 9.90 -10.20 -17.93
CA PRO A 138 10.15 -11.63 -17.80
C PRO A 138 10.78 -11.98 -16.46
N PHE A 139 10.41 -13.16 -15.94
CA PHE A 139 11.04 -13.78 -14.77
C PHE A 139 11.24 -12.86 -13.57
N PRO A 140 10.16 -12.33 -12.96
CA PRO A 140 10.28 -11.50 -11.77
C PRO A 140 11.03 -12.28 -10.67
N ARG A 141 12.04 -11.63 -10.07
CA ARG A 141 12.89 -12.21 -9.02
C ARG A 141 12.86 -11.33 -7.79
N PRO A 142 11.83 -11.43 -6.95
CA PRO A 142 11.73 -10.66 -5.71
C PRO A 142 12.97 -10.89 -4.83
N ILE A 143 13.48 -9.82 -4.22
CA ILE A 143 14.61 -9.86 -3.29
C ILE A 143 14.19 -9.65 -1.83
N SER A 144 12.89 -9.60 -1.56
CA SER A 144 12.31 -9.52 -0.22
C SER A 144 11.24 -10.61 -0.03
N LEU A 145 11.03 -11.05 1.21
CA LEU A 145 9.96 -11.99 1.55
C LEU A 145 8.59 -11.41 1.21
N TYR A 146 8.39 -10.12 1.47
CA TYR A 146 7.19 -9.40 1.06
C TYR A 146 6.92 -9.49 -0.45
N GLY A 147 7.91 -9.15 -1.28
CA GLY A 147 7.78 -9.24 -2.74
C GLY A 147 7.51 -10.68 -3.22
N ALA A 148 8.20 -11.67 -2.63
CA ALA A 148 8.01 -13.08 -2.96
C ALA A 148 6.60 -13.57 -2.64
N THR A 149 6.07 -13.22 -1.47
CA THR A 149 4.71 -13.61 -1.05
C THR A 149 3.62 -12.90 -1.85
N LYS A 150 3.82 -11.62 -2.22
CA LYS A 150 2.91 -10.91 -3.12
C LYS A 150 2.90 -11.51 -4.53
N LEU A 151 4.05 -11.92 -5.06
CA LEU A 151 4.12 -12.65 -6.34
C LEU A 151 3.42 -14.01 -6.26
N ALA A 152 3.56 -14.73 -5.14
CA ALA A 152 2.81 -15.98 -4.91
C ALA A 152 1.29 -15.73 -4.89
N CYS A 153 0.83 -14.62 -4.31
CA CYS A 153 -0.59 -14.22 -4.35
C CYS A 153 -1.06 -13.99 -5.79
N GLU A 154 -0.28 -13.29 -6.63
CA GLU A 154 -0.63 -13.10 -8.05
C GLU A 154 -0.77 -14.45 -8.78
N GLY A 155 0.12 -15.40 -8.49
CA GLY A 155 0.04 -16.77 -9.03
C GLY A 155 -1.21 -17.51 -8.59
N LEU A 156 -1.60 -17.43 -7.31
CA LEU A 156 -2.86 -18.00 -6.80
C LEU A 156 -4.07 -17.36 -7.49
N ILE A 157 -4.11 -16.03 -7.59
CA ILE A 157 -5.21 -15.30 -8.24
C ILE A 157 -5.35 -15.72 -9.70
N SER A 158 -4.25 -15.80 -10.45
CA SER A 158 -4.24 -16.27 -11.84
C SER A 158 -4.78 -17.69 -11.96
N SER A 159 -4.40 -18.59 -11.04
CA SER A 159 -4.87 -19.97 -11.02
C SER A 159 -6.38 -20.05 -10.72
N PHE A 160 -6.86 -19.30 -9.72
CA PHE A 160 -8.29 -19.25 -9.40
C PHE A 160 -9.12 -18.63 -10.53
N GLN A 161 -8.59 -17.59 -11.20
CA GLN A 161 -9.19 -17.04 -12.40
C GLN A 161 -9.39 -18.11 -13.48
N HIS A 162 -8.32 -18.85 -13.79
CA HIS A 162 -8.35 -19.87 -14.85
C HIS A 162 -9.25 -21.06 -14.50
N LEU A 163 -9.16 -21.58 -13.25
CA LEU A 163 -9.86 -22.79 -12.83
C LEU A 163 -11.35 -22.55 -12.52
N PHE A 164 -11.70 -21.38 -12.00
CA PHE A 164 -13.03 -21.11 -11.46
C PHE A 164 -13.75 -19.93 -12.15
N GLY A 165 -13.18 -19.39 -13.24
CA GLY A 165 -13.80 -18.31 -14.03
C GLY A 165 -13.93 -16.97 -13.28
N MET A 166 -13.08 -16.73 -12.30
CA MET A 166 -13.03 -15.42 -11.62
C MET A 166 -12.52 -14.35 -12.58
N GLN A 167 -12.94 -13.10 -12.36
CA GLN A 167 -12.34 -11.93 -13.00
C GLN A 167 -11.47 -11.20 -11.98
N ALA A 168 -10.21 -10.91 -12.34
CA ALA A 168 -9.25 -10.31 -11.42
C ALA A 168 -8.57 -9.06 -11.99
N TRP A 169 -8.36 -8.08 -11.11
CA TRP A 169 -7.53 -6.89 -11.34
C TRP A 169 -6.38 -6.91 -10.33
N ILE A 170 -5.17 -7.03 -10.81
CA ILE A 170 -3.93 -7.01 -10.02
C ILE A 170 -3.27 -5.65 -10.23
N PHE A 171 -3.05 -4.92 -9.15
CA PHE A 171 -2.44 -3.60 -9.16
C PHE A 171 -1.06 -3.63 -8.51
N ARG A 172 -0.01 -3.49 -9.30
CA ARG A 172 1.37 -3.39 -8.81
C ARG A 172 1.68 -1.94 -8.50
N PHE A 173 1.63 -1.60 -7.22
CA PHE A 173 1.83 -0.23 -6.77
C PHE A 173 3.30 0.16 -6.77
N ALA A 174 3.60 1.40 -7.22
CA ALA A 174 4.77 2.14 -6.83
C ALA A 174 4.70 2.54 -5.34
N ASN A 175 5.58 3.42 -4.86
CA ASN A 175 5.44 3.93 -3.50
C ASN A 175 4.19 4.81 -3.40
N VAL A 176 3.26 4.41 -2.56
CA VAL A 176 2.06 5.20 -2.30
C VAL A 176 2.30 6.12 -1.10
N VAL A 177 2.02 7.41 -1.27
CA VAL A 177 2.15 8.46 -0.26
C VAL A 177 0.81 9.17 -0.05
N GLY A 178 0.64 9.84 1.09
CA GLY A 178 -0.58 10.60 1.35
C GLY A 178 -0.82 10.87 2.84
N PRO A 179 -1.91 11.58 3.17
CA PRO A 179 -2.18 12.07 4.54
C PRO A 179 -2.27 10.98 5.60
N LYS A 180 -2.76 9.79 5.24
CA LYS A 180 -2.92 8.64 6.13
C LYS A 180 -1.69 7.74 6.17
N VAL A 181 -0.74 7.89 5.23
CA VAL A 181 0.50 7.11 5.14
C VAL A 181 1.53 7.65 6.14
N ARG A 182 1.21 7.55 7.44
CA ARG A 182 2.01 8.13 8.55
C ARG A 182 2.52 7.03 9.47
N ARG A 183 3.47 6.24 9.01
CA ARG A 183 4.07 5.22 9.85
C ARG A 183 5.42 5.69 10.35
N LYS A 184 5.52 5.94 11.67
CA LYS A 184 6.78 6.24 12.35
C LYS A 184 7.81 5.14 12.00
N GLY A 185 8.95 5.56 11.44
CA GLY A 185 10.06 4.66 11.10
C GLY A 185 9.82 3.68 9.93
N ARG A 186 8.70 3.82 9.17
CA ARG A 186 8.32 2.89 8.08
C ARG A 186 8.17 3.53 6.72
N THR A 187 8.10 4.86 6.64
CA THR A 187 8.13 5.63 5.39
C THR A 187 9.26 6.63 5.47
N VAL A 188 9.91 6.89 4.35
CA VAL A 188 11.04 7.83 4.28
C VAL A 188 10.64 9.23 4.79
N ILE A 189 9.46 9.72 4.41
CA ILE A 189 8.95 11.03 4.85
C ILE A 189 8.74 11.05 6.37
N GLY A 190 8.03 10.05 6.91
CA GLY A 190 7.75 9.96 8.34
C GLY A 190 9.00 9.77 9.19
N ASP A 191 9.99 9.02 8.69
CA ASP A 191 11.28 8.81 9.35
C ASP A 191 12.10 10.11 9.38
N PHE A 192 12.20 10.83 8.27
CA PHE A 192 12.94 12.09 8.20
C PHE A 192 12.34 13.18 9.09
N ILE A 193 11.02 13.39 9.03
CA ILE A 193 10.32 14.32 9.93
C ILE A 193 10.55 13.95 11.40
N HIS A 194 10.49 12.66 11.72
CA HIS A 194 10.70 12.21 13.10
C HIS A 194 12.12 12.49 13.58
N ARG A 195 13.14 12.14 12.78
CA ARG A 195 14.56 12.36 13.11
C ARG A 195 14.88 13.85 13.26
N LEU A 196 14.42 14.69 12.34
CA LEU A 196 14.65 16.14 12.38
C LEU A 196 13.92 16.83 13.53
N ARG A 197 12.81 16.29 14.01
CA ARG A 197 12.18 16.75 15.26
C ARG A 197 12.99 16.41 16.51
N GLN A 198 13.80 15.34 16.47
CA GLN A 198 14.68 14.96 17.57
C GLN A 198 16.02 15.71 17.54
N ASP A 199 16.60 15.87 16.36
CA ASP A 199 17.85 16.60 16.14
C ASP A 199 17.75 17.40 14.84
N PRO A 200 17.47 18.73 14.89
CA PRO A 200 17.31 19.54 13.69
C PRO A 200 18.64 19.87 12.98
N THR A 201 19.78 19.45 13.51
CA THR A 201 21.10 19.80 12.98
C THR A 201 21.68 18.71 12.06
N ARG A 202 21.13 17.49 12.10
CA ARG A 202 21.61 16.37 11.31
C ARG A 202 20.50 15.41 10.90
N LEU A 203 20.65 14.83 9.72
CA LEU A 203 19.75 13.82 9.18
C LEU A 203 20.53 12.60 8.72
N MET A 204 20.31 11.45 9.37
CA MET A 204 20.84 10.18 8.91
C MET A 204 19.96 9.64 7.79
N ILE A 205 20.57 9.35 6.64
CA ILE A 205 19.95 8.78 5.44
C ILE A 205 20.49 7.37 5.24
N LEU A 206 19.60 6.39 5.12
CA LEU A 206 19.99 5.01 4.87
C LEU A 206 20.43 4.85 3.40
N GLY A 207 21.52 4.11 3.19
CA GLY A 207 22.15 3.97 1.87
C GLY A 207 23.01 5.18 1.51
N ASP A 208 23.17 5.44 0.22
CA ASP A 208 23.92 6.56 -0.34
C ASP A 208 23.06 7.78 -0.71
N GLY A 209 21.73 7.70 -0.48
CA GLY A 209 20.77 8.74 -0.84
C GLY A 209 20.37 8.79 -2.32
N ASN A 210 21.00 8.00 -3.20
CA ASN A 210 20.72 7.95 -4.63
C ASN A 210 19.60 6.96 -5.00
N GLN A 211 19.03 6.25 -4.00
CA GLN A 211 17.87 5.42 -4.23
C GLN A 211 16.72 6.30 -4.81
N ALA A 212 16.16 5.86 -5.93
CA ALA A 212 15.17 6.65 -6.66
C ALA A 212 13.94 5.79 -6.99
N LYS A 213 12.75 6.30 -6.67
CA LYS A 213 11.49 5.55 -6.81
C LYS A 213 10.39 6.48 -7.28
N SER A 214 9.38 5.91 -7.93
CA SER A 214 8.15 6.62 -8.28
C SER A 214 7.22 6.70 -7.05
N TYR A 215 6.54 7.84 -6.90
CA TYR A 215 5.63 8.12 -5.79
C TYR A 215 4.26 8.55 -6.30
N LEU A 216 3.20 7.87 -5.86
CA LEU A 216 1.81 8.13 -6.24
C LEU A 216 0.97 8.49 -5.01
N LEU A 217 0.09 9.48 -5.12
CA LEU A 217 -0.85 9.81 -4.04
C LEU A 217 -1.85 8.68 -3.81
N SER A 218 -2.22 8.42 -2.55
CA SER A 218 -3.19 7.37 -2.19
C SER A 218 -4.56 7.59 -2.84
N GLU A 219 -5.01 8.82 -2.94
CA GLU A 219 -6.26 9.18 -3.62
C GLU A 219 -6.21 8.88 -5.12
N GLU A 220 -5.09 9.15 -5.77
CA GLU A 220 -4.88 8.84 -7.18
C GLU A 220 -4.72 7.34 -7.43
N CYS A 221 -4.06 6.63 -6.50
CA CYS A 221 -3.99 5.18 -6.52
C CYS A 221 -5.40 4.55 -6.50
N VAL A 222 -6.26 5.02 -5.59
CA VAL A 222 -7.67 4.58 -5.51
C VAL A 222 -8.44 4.94 -6.77
N ALA A 223 -8.28 6.15 -7.29
CA ALA A 223 -8.93 6.58 -8.53
C ALA A 223 -8.53 5.70 -9.71
N ALA A 224 -7.24 5.35 -9.83
CA ALA A 224 -6.72 4.44 -10.85
C ALA A 224 -7.32 3.03 -10.73
N MET A 225 -7.39 2.48 -9.51
CA MET A 225 -7.99 1.18 -9.25
C MET A 225 -9.45 1.14 -9.69
N LEU A 226 -10.25 2.11 -9.26
CA LEU A 226 -11.67 2.18 -9.58
C LEU A 226 -11.90 2.39 -11.09
N PHE A 227 -11.09 3.24 -11.71
CA PHE A 227 -11.13 3.45 -13.16
C PHE A 227 -10.83 2.17 -13.95
N ALA A 228 -9.78 1.45 -13.56
CA ALA A 228 -9.39 0.21 -14.23
C ALA A 228 -10.44 -0.89 -14.05
N VAL A 229 -11.03 -1.03 -12.86
CA VAL A 229 -12.12 -2.00 -12.61
C VAL A 229 -13.34 -1.73 -13.49
N GLU A 230 -13.65 -0.46 -13.77
CA GLU A 230 -14.78 -0.09 -14.64
C GLU A 230 -14.48 -0.30 -16.13
N ARG A 231 -13.24 -0.13 -16.55
CA ARG A 231 -12.87 -0.05 -17.98
C ARG A 231 -12.19 -1.30 -18.54
N ALA A 232 -11.43 -2.03 -17.72
CA ALA A 232 -10.74 -3.22 -18.15
C ALA A 232 -11.59 -4.46 -17.86
N GLN A 233 -11.99 -5.19 -18.91
CA GLN A 233 -12.95 -6.30 -18.81
C GLN A 233 -12.33 -7.66 -19.14
N GLU A 234 -11.02 -7.74 -19.30
CA GLU A 234 -10.34 -9.01 -19.49
C GLU A 234 -10.50 -9.90 -18.24
N PRO A 235 -10.45 -11.23 -18.37
CA PRO A 235 -10.52 -12.13 -17.22
C PRO A 235 -9.43 -11.89 -16.19
N LEU A 236 -8.20 -11.56 -16.65
CA LEU A 236 -7.07 -11.19 -15.80
C LEU A 236 -6.47 -9.87 -16.29
N ASN A 237 -6.51 -8.86 -15.44
CA ASN A 237 -6.03 -7.52 -15.71
C ASN A 237 -4.87 -7.19 -14.76
N ILE A 238 -3.71 -6.86 -15.30
CA ILE A 238 -2.54 -6.48 -14.50
C ILE A 238 -2.12 -5.07 -14.90
N PHE A 239 -2.01 -4.17 -13.90
CA PHE A 239 -1.62 -2.79 -14.10
C PHE A 239 -0.53 -2.36 -13.12
N ASN A 240 0.50 -1.73 -13.63
CA ASN A 240 1.39 -0.90 -12.85
C ASN A 240 0.70 0.42 -12.51
N LEU A 241 0.73 0.81 -11.23
CA LEU A 241 0.22 2.11 -10.78
C LEU A 241 1.34 2.93 -10.14
N GLY A 242 1.65 4.07 -10.76
CA GLY A 242 2.73 4.97 -10.36
C GLY A 242 2.70 6.25 -11.18
N CYS A 243 3.70 7.10 -10.99
CA CYS A 243 4.00 8.21 -11.87
C CYS A 243 5.05 7.78 -12.91
N ASP A 244 5.14 8.52 -14.03
CA ASP A 244 6.11 8.28 -15.11
C ASP A 244 7.48 8.92 -14.83
N ASP A 245 7.69 9.37 -13.60
CA ASP A 245 8.94 9.92 -13.07
C ASP A 245 9.35 9.24 -11.75
N TRP A 246 10.48 9.63 -11.21
CA TRP A 246 11.00 9.19 -9.92
C TRP A 246 11.61 10.33 -9.12
N LEU A 247 11.74 10.13 -7.82
CA LEU A 247 12.38 11.06 -6.90
C LEU A 247 13.41 10.34 -6.05
N SER A 248 14.61 10.94 -5.88
CA SER A 248 15.64 10.36 -5.03
C SER A 248 15.37 10.58 -3.54
N VAL A 249 15.94 9.71 -2.71
CA VAL A 249 15.84 9.86 -1.25
C VAL A 249 16.49 11.16 -0.78
N HIS A 250 17.59 11.56 -1.41
CA HIS A 250 18.25 12.85 -1.16
C HIS A 250 17.31 14.03 -1.43
N ALA A 251 16.64 14.04 -2.59
CA ALA A 251 15.67 15.09 -2.92
C ALA A 251 14.47 15.15 -1.95
N ILE A 252 14.04 13.99 -1.41
CA ILE A 252 13.01 13.95 -0.36
C ILE A 252 13.54 14.57 0.94
N ALA A 253 14.82 14.32 1.29
CA ALA A 253 15.44 14.93 2.46
C ALA A 253 15.44 16.45 2.36
N ASP A 254 15.86 17.00 1.19
CA ASP A 254 15.84 18.45 0.93
C ASP A 254 14.41 19.01 1.09
N MET A 255 13.41 18.37 0.50
CA MET A 255 12.00 18.81 0.60
C MET A 255 11.49 18.81 2.04
N VAL A 256 11.89 17.83 2.86
CA VAL A 256 11.49 17.76 4.28
C VAL A 256 12.18 18.85 5.08
N VAL A 257 13.49 19.07 4.87
CA VAL A 257 14.26 20.14 5.54
C VAL A 257 13.68 21.51 5.23
N GLU A 258 13.41 21.78 3.95
CA GLU A 258 12.77 23.03 3.49
C GLU A 258 11.39 23.22 4.12
N ALA A 259 10.52 22.21 4.06
CA ALA A 259 9.17 22.28 4.61
C ALA A 259 9.12 22.44 6.14
N MET A 260 10.17 22.00 6.83
CA MET A 260 10.34 22.22 8.29
C MET A 260 11.00 23.56 8.63
N GLY A 261 11.41 24.37 7.64
CA GLY A 261 12.09 25.66 7.84
C GLY A 261 13.45 25.51 8.50
N LEU A 262 14.18 24.41 8.26
CA LEU A 262 15.48 24.14 8.86
C LEU A 262 16.60 24.57 7.92
N GLU A 263 17.70 25.08 8.49
CA GLU A 263 18.90 25.51 7.75
C GLU A 263 20.14 24.80 8.32
N GLY A 264 21.14 24.57 7.46
CA GLY A 264 22.42 24.01 7.88
C GLY A 264 22.38 22.55 8.34
N VAL A 265 21.35 21.80 7.97
CA VAL A 265 21.23 20.37 8.31
C VAL A 265 22.32 19.56 7.64
N ARG A 266 23.12 18.84 8.42
CA ARG A 266 24.16 17.95 7.91
C ARG A 266 23.56 16.57 7.60
N TYR A 267 23.71 16.11 6.36
CA TYR A 267 23.31 14.75 5.97
C TYR A 267 24.44 13.75 6.27
N GLU A 268 24.06 12.64 6.87
CA GLU A 268 24.94 11.51 7.20
C GLU A 268 24.42 10.26 6.50
N PHE A 269 25.23 9.65 5.63
CA PHE A 269 24.83 8.48 4.84
C PHE A 269 25.40 7.21 5.44
N THR A 270 24.60 6.14 5.50
CA THR A 270 25.08 4.84 6.00
C THR A 270 25.90 4.09 4.95
N GLY A 271 25.88 4.54 3.69
CA GLY A 271 26.56 3.90 2.56
C GLY A 271 25.79 2.70 1.99
N GLY A 272 26.25 2.22 0.82
CA GLY A 272 25.57 1.15 0.07
C GLY A 272 24.49 1.67 -0.87
N GLU A 273 24.17 0.90 -1.91
CA GLU A 273 23.15 1.27 -2.91
C GLU A 273 21.73 1.23 -2.38
N GLY A 274 21.42 0.31 -1.44
CA GLY A 274 20.11 0.14 -0.83
C GLY A 274 20.05 0.67 0.60
N GLY A 275 18.86 0.99 1.11
CA GLY A 275 18.63 1.46 2.47
C GLY A 275 18.63 0.33 3.50
N TRP A 276 18.33 -0.91 3.11
CA TRP A 276 18.27 -2.12 3.95
C TRP A 276 18.37 -3.39 3.09
N PRO A 277 18.66 -4.58 3.68
CA PRO A 277 18.64 -5.84 2.93
C PRO A 277 17.28 -6.12 2.31
N GLY A 278 17.24 -6.31 0.98
CA GLY A 278 16.00 -6.52 0.23
C GLY A 278 15.35 -5.21 -0.30
N ASP A 279 15.97 -4.06 -0.06
CA ASP A 279 15.56 -2.81 -0.73
C ASP A 279 15.93 -2.84 -2.21
N VAL A 280 14.99 -2.47 -3.07
CA VAL A 280 15.25 -2.24 -4.50
C VAL A 280 15.67 -0.79 -4.66
N PRO A 281 16.95 -0.48 -4.97
CA PRO A 281 17.46 0.89 -4.92
C PRO A 281 16.77 1.82 -5.93
N ARG A 282 16.48 1.30 -7.12
CA ARG A 282 15.85 2.09 -8.19
C ARG A 282 14.75 1.29 -8.85
N PHE A 283 13.57 1.87 -8.94
CA PHE A 283 12.53 1.37 -9.82
C PHE A 283 11.70 2.51 -10.42
N LEU A 284 11.35 2.32 -11.66
CA LEU A 284 10.36 3.10 -12.38
C LEU A 284 9.44 2.11 -13.08
N LEU A 285 8.15 2.21 -12.84
CA LEU A 285 7.15 1.35 -13.47
C LEU A 285 6.75 1.94 -14.83
N ASP A 286 6.63 1.12 -15.85
CA ASP A 286 5.94 1.50 -17.07
C ASP A 286 4.43 1.53 -16.76
N VAL A 287 3.86 2.70 -16.77
CA VAL A 287 2.42 2.94 -16.55
C VAL A 287 1.66 3.08 -17.86
N GLY A 288 2.28 2.75 -18.98
CA GLY A 288 1.72 2.89 -20.34
C GLY A 288 0.43 2.10 -20.54
N ARG A 289 0.26 0.95 -19.86
CA ARG A 289 -0.96 0.13 -19.97
C ARG A 289 -2.19 0.86 -19.43
N ILE A 290 -2.12 1.43 -18.23
CA ILE A 290 -3.24 2.17 -17.67
C ILE A 290 -3.45 3.52 -18.36
N ASN A 291 -2.37 4.16 -18.84
CA ASN A 291 -2.46 5.38 -19.63
C ASN A 291 -3.21 5.15 -20.95
N ARG A 292 -2.96 4.04 -21.63
CA ARG A 292 -3.72 3.66 -22.85
C ARG A 292 -5.19 3.36 -22.56
N LEU A 293 -5.52 2.92 -21.35
CA LEU A 293 -6.91 2.74 -20.92
C LEU A 293 -7.63 4.09 -20.71
N GLY A 294 -6.87 5.19 -20.55
CA GLY A 294 -7.37 6.57 -20.46
C GLY A 294 -7.17 7.21 -19.07
N TRP A 295 -6.43 6.59 -18.15
CA TRP A 295 -6.13 7.17 -16.84
C TRP A 295 -4.67 7.62 -16.75
N LYS A 296 -4.45 8.78 -16.13
CA LYS A 296 -3.13 9.34 -15.84
C LYS A 296 -3.10 9.98 -14.47
N ALA A 297 -2.00 9.84 -13.73
CA ALA A 297 -1.77 10.58 -12.50
C ALA A 297 -1.74 12.10 -12.81
N ARG A 298 -2.32 12.91 -11.94
CA ARG A 298 -2.35 14.37 -12.06
C ARG A 298 -1.09 15.00 -11.51
N HIS A 299 -0.50 14.36 -10.47
CA HIS A 299 0.70 14.84 -9.80
C HIS A 299 1.88 13.97 -10.20
N ASN A 300 3.04 14.60 -10.36
CA ASN A 300 4.30 13.91 -10.46
C ASN A 300 4.81 13.46 -9.08
N SER A 301 5.91 12.68 -9.03
CA SER A 301 6.44 12.16 -7.76
C SER A 301 6.84 13.27 -6.78
N ARG A 302 7.37 14.40 -7.26
CA ARG A 302 7.75 15.54 -6.41
C ARG A 302 6.53 16.21 -5.78
N GLU A 303 5.49 16.45 -6.58
CA GLU A 303 4.24 17.05 -6.11
C GLU A 303 3.52 16.13 -5.11
N ALA A 304 3.45 14.83 -5.41
CA ALA A 304 2.85 13.83 -4.51
C ALA A 304 3.58 13.77 -3.15
N VAL A 305 4.92 13.79 -3.16
CA VAL A 305 5.74 13.82 -1.95
C VAL A 305 5.57 15.14 -1.20
N GLY A 306 5.52 16.29 -1.89
CA GLY A 306 5.27 17.61 -1.27
C GLY A 306 3.95 17.64 -0.49
N LEU A 307 2.85 17.23 -1.12
CA LEU A 307 1.54 17.13 -0.48
C LEU A 307 1.54 16.17 0.73
N ALA A 308 2.28 15.06 0.64
CA ALA A 308 2.40 14.11 1.75
C ALA A 308 3.23 14.69 2.92
N ILE A 309 4.27 15.48 2.65
CA ILE A 309 5.07 16.19 3.66
C ILE A 309 4.19 17.21 4.38
N GLU A 310 3.52 18.09 3.65
CA GLU A 310 2.61 19.11 4.20
C GLU A 310 1.56 18.47 5.11
N ALA A 311 0.87 17.43 4.64
CA ALA A 311 -0.11 16.70 5.42
C ALA A 311 0.49 16.04 6.67
N SER A 312 1.76 15.57 6.60
CA SER A 312 2.46 14.97 7.73
C SER A 312 2.88 16.00 8.77
N LEU A 313 3.23 17.22 8.37
CA LEU A 313 3.59 18.31 9.26
C LEU A 313 2.36 18.94 9.91
N ALA A 314 1.25 19.10 9.20
CA ALA A 314 -0.02 19.62 9.71
C ALA A 314 -0.66 18.74 10.79
N ALA A 315 -0.35 17.43 10.80
CA ALA A 315 -0.84 16.51 11.81
C ALA A 315 -0.16 16.76 13.14
N ARG A 316 -0.93 17.09 14.17
CA ARG A 316 -0.42 17.16 15.55
C ARG A 316 0.21 15.80 15.94
N PRO A 317 1.35 15.81 16.65
CA PRO A 317 1.84 14.57 17.27
C PRO A 317 0.71 14.01 18.14
N ALA A 318 0.42 12.70 18.01
CA ALA A 318 -0.45 12.04 18.99
C ALA A 318 0.22 12.26 20.36
N GLU A 319 -0.41 13.06 21.21
CA GLU A 319 0.00 13.24 22.60
C GLU A 319 0.13 11.85 23.22
N ALA A 320 1.29 11.55 23.78
CA ALA A 320 1.45 10.35 24.57
C ALA A 320 0.35 10.39 25.64
N ARG A 321 -0.65 9.51 25.53
CA ARG A 321 -1.60 9.32 26.63
C ARG A 321 -0.75 8.84 27.82
N THR A 322 -0.38 9.80 28.65
CA THR A 322 0.15 9.55 29.98
C THR A 322 -0.94 8.76 30.70
N GLY A 323 -0.65 7.50 30.94
CA GLY A 323 -1.52 6.65 31.73
C GLY A 323 -1.81 7.36 33.05
N THR A 324 -3.07 7.66 33.27
CA THR A 324 -3.59 8.02 34.59
C THR A 324 -3.37 6.80 35.46
N ALA A 325 -2.37 6.92 36.33
CA ALA A 325 -2.12 5.95 37.39
C ALA A 325 -3.41 5.79 38.21
N CYS A 326 -3.97 4.60 38.22
CA CYS A 326 -4.87 4.17 39.28
C CYS A 326 -4.12 4.33 40.60
N ARG A 327 -4.52 5.24 41.46
CA ARG A 327 -4.16 5.23 42.88
C ARG A 327 -5.09 4.29 43.64
N PRO A 328 -4.58 3.74 44.74
CA PRO A 328 -5.06 2.54 45.46
C PRO A 328 -6.44 2.66 46.05
#